data_9a13b105be9cdcc234625e802cb2ba9a
#
_entry.id   9a13b105be9cdcc234625e802cb2ba9a
#
_cell.length_a   1.000
_cell.length_b   1.000
_cell.length_c   1.000
_cell.angle_alpha   90.00
_cell.angle_beta   90.00
_cell.angle_gamma   90.00
#
_symmetry.space_group_name_H-M   'P 1'
#
loop_
_entity.id
_entity.type
_entity.pdbx_description
1 polymer ?
#
loop_
_entity_poly.entity_id
_entity_poly.type
_entity_poly.pdbx_seq_one_letter_code
_entity_poly.pdbx_strand_id
1 'polypeptide(L)'
;MYFRFHKEISAALIILFLLVIFFYFIYKPLFLIFLILLIFTFYFFRDPERVVPLGDDILVSPADGLITNISEYKEGKKSYTKVSIFLSVFNVHIQRLPLSGQITKIDYIEGKFINATLDKA
;
A
#
# COMPACT_ATOMS: atom_id res chain seq x y z
N MET A 1 11.14 -0.71 -17.74
CA MET A 1 10.28 -0.46 -16.57
C MET A 1 9.13 -1.45 -16.63
N TYR A 2 9.20 -2.55 -15.86
CA TYR A 2 8.13 -3.55 -15.86
C TYR A 2 7.10 -3.13 -14.82
N PHE A 3 5.87 -2.86 -15.23
CA PHE A 3 4.75 -2.66 -14.31
C PHE A 3 4.31 -4.02 -13.79
N ARG A 4 4.63 -4.32 -12.53
CA ARG A 4 4.08 -5.47 -11.83
C ARG A 4 2.81 -5.03 -11.09
N PHE A 5 1.81 -5.87 -11.11
CA PHE A 5 0.57 -5.71 -10.36
C PHE A 5 0.33 -6.92 -9.47
N HIS A 6 -0.24 -6.69 -8.31
CA HIS A 6 -0.59 -7.80 -7.42
C HIS A 6 -1.75 -8.61 -8.00
N LYS A 7 -1.69 -9.95 -7.92
CA LYS A 7 -2.67 -10.84 -8.55
C LYS A 7 -4.10 -10.61 -8.08
N GLU A 8 -4.28 -10.23 -6.81
CA GLU A 8 -5.59 -10.05 -6.19
C GLU A 8 -6.39 -8.88 -6.77
N ILE A 9 -5.71 -7.92 -7.41
CA ILE A 9 -6.38 -6.79 -8.03
C ILE A 9 -6.98 -7.10 -9.40
N SER A 10 -6.61 -8.22 -10.01
CA SER A 10 -7.03 -8.56 -11.37
C SER A 10 -8.55 -8.57 -11.54
N ALA A 11 -9.29 -9.10 -10.57
CA ALA A 11 -10.74 -9.11 -10.60
C ALA A 11 -11.35 -7.69 -10.60
N ALA A 12 -10.85 -6.80 -9.74
CA ALA A 12 -11.30 -5.40 -9.69
C ALA A 12 -11.00 -4.66 -11.00
N LEU A 13 -9.82 -4.87 -11.58
CA LEU A 13 -9.44 -4.28 -12.87
C LEU A 13 -10.34 -4.77 -14.00
N ILE A 14 -10.66 -6.07 -14.05
CA ILE A 14 -11.57 -6.64 -15.06
C ILE A 14 -12.96 -6.02 -14.92
N ILE A 15 -13.50 -5.95 -13.71
CA ILE A 15 -14.83 -5.35 -13.46
C ILE A 15 -14.84 -3.88 -13.89
N LEU A 16 -13.85 -3.09 -13.47
CA LEU A 16 -13.77 -1.69 -13.86
C LEU A 16 -13.63 -1.51 -15.38
N PHE A 17 -12.85 -2.35 -16.04
CA PHE A 17 -12.71 -2.32 -17.49
C PHE A 17 -14.02 -2.62 -18.22
N LEU A 18 -14.77 -3.62 -17.76
CA LEU A 18 -16.08 -3.94 -18.31
C LEU A 18 -17.08 -2.79 -18.09
N LEU A 19 -17.05 -2.13 -16.93
CA LEU A 19 -17.89 -0.95 -16.66
C LEU A 19 -17.52 0.23 -17.57
N VAL A 20 -16.24 0.46 -17.82
CA VAL A 20 -15.77 1.48 -18.78
C VAL A 20 -16.36 1.22 -20.16
N ILE A 21 -16.26 -0.02 -20.67
CA ILE A 21 -16.82 -0.38 -21.99
C ILE A 21 -18.34 -0.20 -21.99
N PHE A 22 -19.05 -0.70 -20.97
CA PHE A 22 -20.49 -0.64 -20.88
C PHE A 22 -20.98 0.81 -20.92
N PHE A 23 -20.45 1.69 -20.08
CA PHE A 23 -20.87 3.09 -20.01
C PHE A 23 -20.37 3.94 -21.18
N TYR A 24 -19.35 3.51 -21.90
CA TYR A 24 -18.93 4.18 -23.14
C TYR A 24 -20.07 4.29 -24.14
N PHE A 25 -20.91 3.24 -24.26
CA PHE A 25 -22.04 3.21 -25.20
C PHE A 25 -23.34 3.80 -24.64
N ILE A 26 -23.52 3.82 -23.30
CA ILE A 26 -24.79 4.16 -22.68
C ILE A 26 -24.79 5.58 -22.12
N TYR A 27 -23.77 5.96 -21.35
CA TYR A 27 -23.76 7.24 -20.63
C TYR A 27 -22.37 7.80 -20.39
N LYS A 28 -22.00 8.78 -21.20
CA LYS A 28 -20.65 9.39 -21.20
C LYS A 28 -20.13 9.90 -19.85
N PRO A 29 -20.94 10.57 -18.99
CA PRO A 29 -20.43 10.99 -17.69
C PRO A 29 -19.95 9.84 -16.80
N LEU A 30 -20.71 8.73 -16.74
CA LEU A 30 -20.28 7.54 -15.98
C LEU A 30 -19.08 6.86 -16.61
N PHE A 31 -18.98 6.81 -17.93
CA PHE A 31 -17.77 6.35 -18.62
C PHE A 31 -16.53 7.09 -18.11
N LEU A 32 -16.55 8.43 -18.04
CA LEU A 32 -15.42 9.22 -17.57
C LEU A 32 -15.07 8.91 -16.11
N ILE A 33 -16.07 8.74 -15.25
CA ILE A 33 -15.87 8.38 -13.84
C ILE A 33 -15.17 7.01 -13.73
N PHE A 34 -15.67 5.98 -14.41
CA PHE A 34 -15.07 4.65 -14.37
C PHE A 34 -13.69 4.61 -15.04
N LEU A 35 -13.46 5.41 -16.07
CA LEU A 35 -12.14 5.53 -16.69
C LEU A 35 -11.12 6.14 -15.72
N ILE A 36 -11.50 7.20 -14.99
CA ILE A 36 -10.64 7.81 -13.97
C ILE A 36 -10.35 6.79 -12.84
N LEU A 37 -11.38 6.07 -12.37
CA LEU A 37 -11.21 5.03 -11.35
C LEU A 37 -10.30 3.90 -11.84
N LEU A 38 -10.42 3.49 -13.08
CA LEU A 38 -9.55 2.46 -13.66
C LEU A 38 -8.08 2.91 -13.70
N ILE A 39 -7.83 4.14 -14.19
CA ILE A 39 -6.48 4.72 -14.24
C ILE A 39 -5.91 4.87 -12.81
N PHE A 40 -6.73 5.37 -11.88
CA PHE A 40 -6.32 5.50 -10.48
C PHE A 40 -6.00 4.14 -9.84
N THR A 41 -6.78 3.11 -10.13
CA THR A 41 -6.54 1.75 -9.64
C THR A 41 -5.19 1.21 -10.14
N PHE A 42 -4.87 1.39 -11.42
CA PHE A 42 -3.54 1.04 -11.95
C PHE A 42 -2.43 1.81 -11.24
N TYR A 43 -2.62 3.09 -11.01
CA TYR A 43 -1.64 3.91 -10.32
C TYR A 43 -1.45 3.49 -8.85
N PHE A 44 -2.54 3.26 -8.12
CA PHE A 44 -2.53 2.93 -6.70
C PHE A 44 -1.83 1.58 -6.42
N PHE A 45 -2.07 0.59 -7.25
CA PHE A 45 -1.54 -0.76 -7.07
C PHE A 45 -0.27 -1.04 -7.88
N ARG A 46 0.42 0.00 -8.31
CA ARG A 46 1.72 -0.15 -8.98
C ARG A 46 2.76 -0.75 -8.06
N ASP A 47 3.57 -1.66 -8.56
CA ASP A 47 4.71 -2.27 -7.86
C ASP A 47 6.04 -1.91 -8.56
N PRO A 48 6.60 -0.72 -8.29
CA PRO A 48 7.86 -0.32 -8.87
C PRO A 48 9.03 -1.10 -8.26
N GLU A 49 10.01 -1.44 -9.07
CA GLU A 49 11.25 -2.03 -8.58
C GLU A 49 11.98 -1.03 -7.68
N ARG A 50 12.51 -1.51 -6.55
CA ARG A 50 13.31 -0.72 -5.62
C ARG A 50 14.72 -1.30 -5.53
N VAL A 51 15.72 -0.44 -5.63
CA VAL A 51 17.10 -0.81 -5.38
C VAL A 51 17.31 -0.88 -3.88
N VAL A 52 17.66 -2.05 -3.38
CA VAL A 52 17.98 -2.25 -1.96
C VAL A 52 19.46 -1.95 -1.75
N PRO A 53 19.83 -1.06 -0.82
CA PRO A 53 21.23 -0.83 -0.50
C PRO A 53 21.84 -2.11 0.08
N LEU A 54 23.08 -2.36 -0.28
CA LEU A 54 23.86 -3.49 0.25
C LEU A 54 24.47 -3.12 1.60
N GLY A 55 24.32 -3.99 2.60
CA GLY A 55 24.89 -3.82 3.94
C GLY A 55 24.27 -4.80 4.92
N ASP A 56 25.10 -5.35 5.82
CA ASP A 56 24.65 -6.38 6.77
C ASP A 56 23.89 -5.79 7.97
N ASP A 57 24.14 -4.49 8.30
CA ASP A 57 23.54 -3.80 9.44
C ASP A 57 22.51 -2.73 9.03
N ILE A 58 21.85 -2.92 7.90
CA ILE A 58 20.90 -1.94 7.36
C ILE A 58 19.47 -2.47 7.45
N LEU A 59 18.58 -1.69 8.05
CA LEU A 59 17.14 -1.85 7.93
C LEU A 59 16.61 -0.91 6.84
N VAL A 60 15.84 -1.45 5.89
CA VAL A 60 15.21 -0.65 4.85
C VAL A 60 13.79 -0.28 5.22
N SER A 61 13.30 0.85 4.72
CA SER A 61 11.91 1.23 4.94
C SER A 61 10.95 0.20 4.33
N PRO A 62 9.95 -0.28 5.07
CA PRO A 62 8.96 -1.23 4.55
C PRO A 62 7.97 -0.59 3.56
N ALA A 63 7.89 0.74 3.54
CA ALA A 63 6.90 1.49 2.77
C ALA A 63 7.45 2.81 2.24
N ASP A 64 6.86 3.29 1.13
CA ASP A 64 7.08 4.63 0.61
C ASP A 64 6.08 5.58 1.30
N GLY A 65 6.56 6.54 2.07
CA GLY A 65 5.66 7.45 2.76
C GLY A 65 6.38 8.54 3.54
N LEU A 66 5.61 9.29 4.33
CA LEU A 66 6.10 10.34 5.20
C LEU A 66 6.29 9.79 6.62
N ILE A 67 7.47 9.96 7.19
CA ILE A 67 7.70 9.67 8.61
C ILE A 67 6.94 10.72 9.42
N THR A 68 5.93 10.28 10.15
CA THR A 68 5.07 11.16 10.98
C THR A 68 5.48 11.18 12.43
N ASN A 69 6.08 10.10 12.93
CA ASN A 69 6.50 10.03 14.31
C ASN A 69 7.70 9.07 14.48
N ILE A 70 8.64 9.46 15.33
CA ILE A 70 9.71 8.61 15.84
C ILE A 70 9.66 8.71 17.36
N SER A 71 9.41 7.60 18.01
CA SER A 71 9.27 7.54 19.49
C SER A 71 9.93 6.30 20.07
N GLU A 72 10.31 6.37 21.32
CA GLU A 72 10.74 5.19 22.06
C GLU A 72 9.52 4.40 22.54
N TYR A 73 9.56 3.10 22.33
CA TYR A 73 8.59 2.15 22.86
C TYR A 73 9.29 1.14 23.77
N LYS A 74 8.77 0.96 24.98
CA LYS A 74 9.33 0.02 25.97
C LYS A 74 8.39 -1.16 26.13
N GLU A 75 8.93 -2.35 26.02
CA GLU A 75 8.23 -3.61 26.29
C GLU A 75 9.04 -4.41 27.33
N GLY A 76 8.56 -4.41 28.55
CA GLY A 76 9.29 -4.97 29.70
C GLY A 76 10.62 -4.25 29.94
N LYS A 77 11.74 -4.97 29.84
CA LYS A 77 13.11 -4.43 30.01
C LYS A 77 13.76 -3.97 28.69
N LYS A 78 13.09 -4.19 27.56
CA LYS A 78 13.65 -3.85 26.24
C LYS A 78 13.11 -2.50 25.77
N SER A 79 13.97 -1.71 25.16
CA SER A 79 13.61 -0.45 24.50
C SER A 79 13.71 -0.63 22.99
N TYR A 80 12.71 -0.11 22.26
CA TYR A 80 12.61 -0.15 20.82
C TYR A 80 12.37 1.25 20.28
N THR A 81 12.88 1.52 19.09
CA THR A 81 12.51 2.73 18.34
C THR A 81 11.30 2.42 17.47
N LYS A 82 10.17 3.09 17.70
CA LYS A 82 8.97 3.02 16.87
C LYS A 82 9.02 4.13 15.83
N VAL A 83 8.99 3.75 14.55
CA VAL A 83 8.88 4.68 13.43
C VAL A 83 7.51 4.53 12.79
N SER A 84 6.74 5.61 12.73
CA SER A 84 5.42 5.64 12.08
C SER A 84 5.53 6.27 10.71
N ILE A 85 5.02 5.58 9.69
CA ILE A 85 5.07 6.01 8.29
C ILE A 85 3.64 6.16 7.79
N PHE A 86 3.27 7.36 7.34
CA PHE A 86 1.98 7.65 6.73
C PHE A 86 2.07 7.50 5.21
N LEU A 87 1.16 6.74 4.63
CA LEU A 87 1.02 6.57 3.19
C LEU A 87 -0.20 7.36 2.72
N SER A 88 0.01 8.36 1.86
CA SER A 88 -1.08 9.00 1.13
C SER A 88 -1.57 8.08 0.01
N VAL A 89 -2.79 8.30 -0.48
CA VAL A 89 -3.36 7.53 -1.61
C VAL A 89 -2.53 7.60 -2.91
N PHE A 90 -1.60 8.53 -3.02
CA PHE A 90 -0.70 8.68 -4.16
C PHE A 90 0.63 7.95 -3.98
N ASN A 91 0.94 7.45 -2.78
CA ASN A 91 2.14 6.66 -2.52
C ASN A 91 1.96 5.21 -3.01
N VAL A 92 3.05 4.47 -3.12
CA VAL A 92 3.00 3.03 -3.36
C VAL A 92 2.50 2.34 -2.10
N HIS A 93 1.40 1.57 -2.19
CA HIS A 93 0.81 0.88 -1.05
C HIS A 93 1.32 -0.54 -0.86
N ILE A 94 2.15 -1.05 -1.76
CA ILE A 94 2.82 -2.34 -1.59
C ILE A 94 3.92 -2.19 -0.55
N GLN A 95 3.78 -2.94 0.54
CA GLN A 95 4.76 -2.97 1.61
C GLN A 95 5.73 -4.14 1.41
N ARG A 96 6.96 -3.99 1.90
CA ARG A 96 8.03 -4.98 1.80
C ARG A 96 8.62 -5.26 3.18
N LEU A 97 9.22 -6.42 3.33
CA LEU A 97 9.93 -6.75 4.56
C LEU A 97 11.18 -5.85 4.70
N PRO A 98 11.35 -5.19 5.85
CA PRO A 98 12.50 -4.31 6.10
C PRO A 98 13.81 -5.08 6.27
N LEU A 99 13.72 -6.39 6.55
CA LEU A 99 14.83 -7.29 6.75
C LEU A 99 14.44 -8.69 6.28
N SER A 100 15.42 -9.48 5.83
CA SER A 100 15.21 -10.90 5.54
C SER A 100 14.93 -11.67 6.84
N GLY A 101 13.97 -12.59 6.81
CA GLY A 101 13.61 -13.38 7.98
C GLY A 101 12.60 -14.46 7.69
N GLN A 102 12.30 -15.27 8.70
CA GLN A 102 11.29 -16.32 8.64
C GLN A 102 10.07 -15.92 9.49
N ILE A 103 8.88 -16.01 8.91
CA ILE A 103 7.62 -15.79 9.64
C ILE A 103 7.39 -17.00 10.55
N THR A 104 7.41 -16.76 11.87
CA THR A 104 7.20 -17.83 12.88
C THR A 104 5.79 -17.85 13.41
N LYS A 105 5.06 -16.71 13.36
CA LYS A 105 3.70 -16.59 13.89
C LYS A 105 2.93 -15.54 13.08
N ILE A 106 1.65 -15.78 12.86
CA ILE A 106 0.70 -14.83 12.27
C ILE A 106 -0.49 -14.73 13.21
N ASP A 107 -0.74 -13.55 13.76
CA ASP A 107 -1.93 -13.25 14.54
C ASP A 107 -2.82 -12.28 13.75
N TYR A 108 -4.09 -12.64 13.57
CA TYR A 108 -5.07 -11.77 12.95
C TYR A 108 -5.97 -11.17 14.02
N ILE A 109 -6.03 -9.85 14.06
CA ILE A 109 -6.92 -9.11 14.95
C ILE A 109 -7.88 -8.32 14.05
N GLU A 110 -9.18 -8.62 14.19
CA GLU A 110 -10.21 -7.90 13.44
C GLU A 110 -10.25 -6.43 13.88
N GLY A 111 -10.14 -5.53 12.93
CA GLY A 111 -10.08 -4.09 13.14
C GLY A 111 -11.32 -3.36 12.62
N LYS A 112 -11.36 -2.05 12.89
CA LYS A 112 -12.35 -1.13 12.32
C LYS A 112 -11.67 -0.25 11.26
N PHE A 113 -12.41 0.08 10.20
CA PHE A 113 -11.95 1.04 9.21
C PHE A 113 -12.02 2.46 9.80
N ILE A 114 -10.86 3.03 10.09
CA ILE A 114 -10.70 4.38 10.63
C ILE A 114 -9.79 5.16 9.69
N ASN A 115 -10.07 6.47 9.53
CA ASN A 115 -9.21 7.34 8.75
C ASN A 115 -7.81 7.37 9.36
N ALA A 116 -6.80 7.01 8.57
CA ALA A 116 -5.40 6.92 8.99
C ALA A 116 -4.77 8.28 9.40
N THR A 117 -5.44 9.41 9.11
CA THR A 117 -5.00 10.74 9.55
C THR A 117 -5.41 11.07 10.98
N LEU A 118 -6.25 10.23 11.61
CA LEU A 118 -6.67 10.41 12.99
C LEU A 118 -5.65 9.77 13.94
N ASP A 119 -5.35 10.45 15.06
CA ASP A 119 -4.41 9.98 16.09
C ASP A 119 -4.79 8.62 16.71
N LYS A 120 -6.04 8.18 16.49
CA LYS A 120 -6.58 6.91 17.03
C LYS A 120 -6.55 5.77 16.00
N ALA A 121 -5.97 6.00 14.84
CA ALA A 121 -5.86 4.99 13.79
C ALA A 121 -4.69 4.04 14.02
#